data_34e13731454be7fee0cf43b5d27672ed
#
_entry.id   34e13731454be7fee0cf43b5d27672ed
#
_cell.length_a   1.000
_cell.length_b   1.000
_cell.length_c   1.000
_cell.angle_alpha   90.00
_cell.angle_beta   90.00
_cell.angle_gamma   90.00
#
_symmetry.space_group_name_H-M   'P 1'
#
loop_
_entity.id
_entity.type
_entity.pdbx_description
1 polymer ?
#
loop_
_entity_poly.entity_id
_entity_poly.type
_entity_poly.pdbx_seq_one_letter_code
_entity_poly.pdbx_strand_id
1 'polypeptide(L)'
;MAVIMRIIQQFDPSCEKEFMDLEKQFAALEKKRPDFPTGKRLQPISAGEPVNALIWQHEFENIESAYMTLDFFGGDREHEDLFSKQAGYIKQVKIEFFRVLDFKE
;
A
#
# COMPACT_ATOMS: atom_id res chain seq x y z
N MET A 1 -12.88 -1.94 -16.41
CA MET A 1 -11.60 -2.66 -16.54
C MET A 1 -10.90 -2.68 -15.20
N ALA A 2 -10.61 -3.86 -14.69
CA ALA A 2 -9.97 -4.01 -13.39
C ALA A 2 -8.51 -3.51 -13.43
N VAL A 3 -8.11 -2.88 -12.34
CA VAL A 3 -6.78 -2.28 -12.19
C VAL A 3 -6.23 -2.69 -10.83
N ILE A 4 -4.96 -3.08 -10.81
CA ILE A 4 -4.26 -3.29 -9.55
C ILE A 4 -3.43 -2.05 -9.27
N MET A 5 -3.58 -1.49 -8.08
CA MET A 5 -2.71 -0.43 -7.59
C MET A 5 -1.71 -1.03 -6.62
N ARG A 6 -0.44 -0.69 -6.82
CA ARG A 6 0.63 -1.04 -5.88
C ARG A 6 1.21 0.22 -5.29
N ILE A 7 1.30 0.25 -3.97
CA ILE A 7 2.05 1.28 -3.25
C ILE A 7 3.31 0.61 -2.74
N ILE A 8 4.45 1.02 -3.25
CA ILE A 8 5.74 0.39 -2.97
C ILE A 8 6.53 1.34 -2.08
N GLN A 9 6.78 0.93 -0.85
CA GLN A 9 7.47 1.74 0.14
C GLN A 9 8.81 1.10 0.47
N GLN A 10 9.89 1.77 0.10
CA GLN A 10 11.23 1.36 0.49
C GLN A 10 11.54 1.98 1.85
N PHE A 11 11.81 1.14 2.84
CA PHE A 11 12.08 1.62 4.19
C PHE A 11 13.58 1.51 4.52
N ASP A 12 14.00 2.23 5.55
CA ASP A 12 15.36 2.12 6.06
C ASP A 12 15.55 0.73 6.67
N PRO A 13 16.50 -0.08 6.19
CA PRO A 13 16.69 -1.44 6.73
C PRO A 13 16.96 -1.47 8.23
N SER A 14 17.58 -0.44 8.79
CA SER A 14 17.86 -0.37 10.22
C SER A 14 16.59 -0.10 11.05
N CYS A 15 15.49 0.27 10.41
CA CYS A 15 14.21 0.59 11.06
C CYS A 15 13.11 -0.37 10.64
N GLU A 16 13.46 -1.55 10.16
CA GLU A 16 12.47 -2.51 9.66
C GLU A 16 11.42 -2.86 10.71
N LYS A 17 11.87 -3.10 11.95
CA LYS A 17 10.93 -3.47 13.01
C LYS A 17 9.91 -2.37 13.27
N GLU A 18 10.37 -1.15 13.42
CA GLU A 18 9.51 0.01 13.67
C GLU A 18 8.55 0.24 12.51
N PHE A 19 9.07 0.13 11.29
CA PHE A 19 8.25 0.28 10.09
C PHE A 19 7.15 -0.80 10.04
N MET A 20 7.52 -2.05 10.27
CA MET A 20 6.57 -3.17 10.19
C MET A 20 5.56 -3.15 11.33
N ASP A 21 5.94 -2.69 12.52
CA ASP A 21 5.00 -2.54 13.62
C ASP A 21 3.89 -1.55 13.28
N LEU A 22 4.25 -0.44 12.60
CA LEU A 22 3.26 0.53 12.15
C LEU A 22 2.43 -0.04 10.99
N GLU A 23 3.05 -0.82 10.12
CA GLU A 23 2.31 -1.44 9.02
C GLU A 23 1.24 -2.42 9.52
N LYS A 24 1.52 -3.13 10.60
CA LYS A 24 0.54 -3.98 11.26
C LYS A 24 -0.65 -3.18 11.78
N GLN A 25 -0.41 -1.95 12.23
CA GLN A 25 -1.49 -1.07 12.67
C GLN A 25 -2.35 -0.61 11.49
N PHE A 26 -1.75 -0.35 10.33
CA PHE A 26 -2.51 -0.09 9.10
C PHE A 26 -3.38 -1.30 8.73
N ALA A 27 -2.83 -2.50 8.81
CA ALA A 27 -3.59 -3.71 8.50
C ALA A 27 -4.77 -3.88 9.44
N ALA A 28 -4.59 -3.58 10.73
CA ALA A 28 -5.65 -3.63 11.71
C ALA A 28 -6.74 -2.59 11.43
N LEU A 29 -6.33 -1.39 11.00
CA LEU A 29 -7.27 -0.32 10.63
C LEU A 29 -8.13 -0.75 9.43
N GLU A 30 -7.53 -1.37 8.42
CA GLU A 30 -8.23 -1.86 7.24
C GLU A 30 -9.26 -2.94 7.60
N LYS A 31 -8.95 -3.80 8.56
CA LYS A 31 -9.89 -4.82 9.03
C LYS A 31 -11.06 -4.23 9.81
N LYS A 32 -10.78 -3.20 10.58
CA LYS A 32 -11.75 -2.61 11.50
C LYS A 32 -12.74 -1.70 10.77
N ARG A 33 -12.31 -1.02 9.72
CA ARG A 33 -13.11 -0.03 9.02
C ARG A 33 -13.50 -0.51 7.62
N PRO A 34 -14.80 -0.69 7.36
CA PRO A 34 -15.25 -1.18 6.05
C PRO A 34 -15.05 -0.20 4.90
N ASP A 35 -14.81 1.08 5.19
CA ASP A 35 -14.53 2.08 4.15
C ASP A 35 -13.09 2.00 3.62
N PHE A 36 -12.21 1.22 4.27
CA PHE A 36 -10.86 0.98 3.78
C PHE A 36 -10.82 -0.26 2.90
N PRO A 37 -10.24 -0.18 1.71
CA PRO A 37 -9.97 -1.41 0.95
C PRO A 37 -8.87 -2.20 1.65
N THR A 38 -9.05 -3.51 1.73
CA THR A 38 -8.07 -4.39 2.34
C THR A 38 -6.95 -4.66 1.35
N GLY A 39 -5.73 -4.30 1.73
CA GLY A 39 -4.56 -4.52 0.90
C GLY A 39 -3.93 -5.88 1.13
N LYS A 40 -3.36 -6.43 0.07
CA LYS A 40 -2.45 -7.55 0.17
C LYS A 40 -1.04 -6.99 0.33
N ARG A 41 -0.30 -7.49 1.30
CA ARG A 41 1.06 -7.01 1.55
C ARG A 41 2.08 -8.02 1.11
N LEU A 42 3.07 -7.54 0.36
CA LEU A 42 4.14 -8.36 -0.21
C LEU A 42 5.48 -7.76 0.18
N GLN A 43 6.46 -8.63 0.40
CA GLN A 43 7.83 -8.20 0.59
C GLN A 43 8.70 -8.91 -0.45
N PRO A 44 9.53 -8.19 -1.20
CA PRO A 44 10.36 -8.82 -2.22
C PRO A 44 11.36 -9.79 -1.62
N ILE A 45 11.52 -10.94 -2.28
CA ILE A 45 12.57 -11.90 -1.99
C ILE A 45 13.58 -11.87 -3.13
N SER A 46 13.07 -11.98 -4.37
CA SER A 46 13.88 -11.90 -5.58
C SER A 46 12.99 -11.26 -6.64
N ALA A 47 13.16 -9.96 -6.85
CA ALA A 47 12.29 -9.17 -7.70
C ALA A 47 13.01 -7.91 -8.16
N GLY A 48 12.30 -7.05 -8.88
CA GLY A 48 12.84 -5.77 -9.32
C GLY A 48 13.00 -4.75 -8.20
N GLU A 49 12.26 -4.92 -7.11
CA GLU A 49 12.35 -4.02 -5.95
C GLU A 49 13.34 -4.56 -4.93
N PRO A 50 13.96 -3.67 -4.12
CA PRO A 50 14.88 -4.13 -3.07
C PRO A 50 14.14 -4.89 -1.97
N VAL A 51 14.88 -5.72 -1.22
CA VAL A 51 14.27 -6.54 -0.15
C VAL A 51 13.73 -5.68 1.00
N ASN A 52 14.25 -4.48 1.19
CA ASN A 52 13.75 -3.54 2.19
C ASN A 52 12.61 -2.69 1.61
N ALA A 53 11.63 -3.37 1.05
CA ALA A 53 10.44 -2.72 0.52
C ALA A 53 9.21 -3.47 0.98
N LEU A 54 8.12 -2.73 1.17
CA LEU A 54 6.80 -3.30 1.39
C LEU A 54 5.90 -2.88 0.26
N ILE A 55 5.19 -3.83 -0.32
CA ILE A 55 4.25 -3.57 -1.40
C ILE A 55 2.85 -3.82 -0.87
N TRP A 56 2.03 -2.77 -0.88
CA TRP A 56 0.60 -2.87 -0.62
C TRP A 56 -0.11 -2.89 -1.95
N GLN A 57 -1.01 -3.86 -2.18
CA GLN A 57 -1.75 -3.90 -3.44
C GLN A 57 -3.21 -4.24 -3.23
N HIS A 58 -4.04 -3.72 -4.11
CA HIS A 58 -5.47 -3.97 -4.11
C HIS A 58 -5.98 -3.88 -5.55
N GLU A 59 -6.95 -4.73 -5.87
CA GLU A 59 -7.58 -4.71 -7.19
C GLU A 59 -8.85 -3.89 -7.13
N PHE A 60 -8.96 -2.90 -8.02
CA PHE A 60 -10.11 -2.00 -8.14
C PHE A 60 -10.87 -2.29 -9.43
N GLU A 61 -12.15 -1.93 -9.47
CA GLU A 61 -12.96 -2.08 -10.67
C GLU A 61 -12.43 -1.25 -11.83
N ASN A 62 -11.87 -0.08 -11.53
CA ASN A 62 -11.37 0.85 -12.53
C ASN A 62 -10.33 1.76 -11.88
N ILE A 63 -9.65 2.56 -12.72
CA ILE A 63 -8.58 3.42 -12.24
C ILE A 63 -9.10 4.60 -11.41
N GLU A 64 -10.31 5.07 -11.68
CA GLU A 64 -10.92 6.17 -10.92
C GLU A 64 -11.10 5.77 -9.47
N SER A 65 -11.53 4.54 -9.22
CA SER A 65 -11.69 4.02 -7.85
C SER A 65 -10.35 3.99 -7.12
N ALA A 66 -9.27 3.66 -7.81
CA ALA A 66 -7.94 3.67 -7.23
C ALA A 66 -7.51 5.08 -6.84
N TYR A 67 -7.72 6.06 -7.72
CA TYR A 67 -7.41 7.45 -7.42
C TYR A 67 -8.25 7.98 -6.26
N MET A 68 -9.54 7.64 -6.22
CA MET A 68 -10.42 8.05 -5.12
C MET A 68 -9.92 7.48 -3.78
N THR A 69 -9.38 6.27 -3.81
CA THR A 69 -8.81 5.65 -2.61
C THR A 69 -7.58 6.42 -2.11
N LEU A 70 -6.71 6.85 -3.02
CA LEU A 70 -5.56 7.67 -2.63
C LEU A 70 -6.00 8.98 -1.99
N ASP A 71 -7.01 9.63 -2.57
CA ASP A 71 -7.57 10.86 -1.99
C ASP A 71 -8.18 10.60 -0.60
N PHE A 72 -8.87 9.47 -0.46
CA PHE A 72 -9.45 9.07 0.81
C PHE A 72 -8.37 8.88 1.88
N PHE A 73 -7.28 8.20 1.54
CA PHE A 73 -6.17 7.99 2.47
C PHE A 73 -5.61 9.34 2.95
N GLY A 74 -5.42 10.27 2.03
CA GLY A 74 -4.86 11.58 2.35
C GLY A 74 -5.78 12.46 3.18
N GLY A 75 -7.08 12.14 3.21
CA GLY A 75 -8.07 12.90 3.99
C GLY A 75 -8.51 12.20 5.27
N ASP A 76 -8.07 10.98 5.53
CA ASP A 76 -8.50 10.22 6.69
C ASP A 76 -7.55 10.42 7.86
N ARG A 77 -8.10 10.87 8.99
CA ARG A 77 -7.30 11.26 10.14
C ARG A 77 -6.53 10.08 10.75
N GLU A 78 -7.18 8.93 10.93
CA GLU A 78 -6.50 7.77 11.50
C GLU A 78 -5.36 7.31 10.59
N HIS A 79 -5.60 7.30 9.28
CA HIS A 79 -4.58 6.94 8.30
C HIS A 79 -3.40 7.92 8.37
N GLU A 80 -3.68 9.21 8.38
CA GLU A 80 -2.65 10.23 8.38
C GLU A 80 -1.85 10.25 9.69
N ASP A 81 -2.49 9.96 10.82
CA ASP A 81 -1.79 9.85 12.09
C ASP A 81 -0.77 8.70 12.06
N LEU A 82 -1.15 7.55 11.52
CA LEU A 82 -0.23 6.43 11.37
C LEU A 82 0.87 6.74 10.37
N PHE A 83 0.51 7.34 9.23
CA PHE A 83 1.47 7.67 8.19
C PHE A 83 2.51 8.67 8.68
N SER A 84 2.10 9.65 9.47
CA SER A 84 3.03 10.64 10.02
C SER A 84 4.11 10.00 10.88
N LYS A 85 3.77 8.89 11.54
CA LYS A 85 4.74 8.13 12.35
C LYS A 85 5.64 7.27 11.48
N GLN A 86 5.07 6.69 10.41
CA GLN A 86 5.80 5.77 9.54
C GLN A 86 6.70 6.49 8.54
N ALA A 87 6.32 7.70 8.14
CA ALA A 87 7.00 8.44 7.07
C ALA A 87 8.49 8.64 7.33
N GLY A 88 8.88 8.80 8.59
CA GLY A 88 10.29 8.99 8.96
C GLY A 88 11.17 7.77 8.66
N TYR A 89 10.59 6.61 8.48
CA TYR A 89 11.31 5.38 8.17
C TYR A 89 11.30 5.04 6.67
N ILE A 90 10.60 5.84 5.87
CA ILE A 90 10.43 5.57 4.44
C ILE A 90 11.47 6.38 3.66
N LYS A 91 12.19 5.68 2.78
CA LYS A 91 13.20 6.30 1.91
C LYS A 91 12.62 6.72 0.58
N GLN A 92 11.68 5.92 0.04
CA GLN A 92 11.11 6.16 -1.27
C GLN A 92 9.73 5.52 -1.36
N VAL A 93 8.81 6.20 -2.03
CA VAL A 93 7.48 5.66 -2.32
C VAL A 93 7.28 5.71 -3.82
N LYS A 94 6.77 4.60 -4.38
CA LYS A 94 6.31 4.55 -5.77
C LYS A 94 4.86 4.07 -5.76
N ILE A 95 4.05 4.64 -6.64
CA ILE A 95 2.67 4.17 -6.83
C ILE A 95 2.57 3.73 -8.29
N GLU A 96 2.16 2.49 -8.49
CA GLU A 96 2.09 1.89 -9.82
C GLU A 96 0.71 1.31 -10.04
N PHE A 97 0.26 1.36 -11.29
CA PHE A 97 -1.03 0.84 -11.70
C PHE A 97 -0.84 -0.17 -12.80
N PHE A 98 -1.55 -1.29 -12.69
CA PHE A 98 -1.49 -2.37 -13.65
C PHE A 98 -2.89 -2.69 -14.15
N ARG A 99 -3.05 -2.85 -15.45
CA ARG A 99 -4.30 -3.31 -16.03
C ARG A 99 -4.38 -4.82 -15.88
N VAL A 100 -5.50 -5.30 -15.37
CA VAL A 100 -5.72 -6.74 -15.32
C VAL A 100 -6.21 -7.16 -16.70
N LEU A 101 -5.46 -8.06 -17.32
CA LEU A 101 -5.80 -8.56 -18.65
C LEU A 101 -6.65 -9.81 -18.53
N ASP A 102 -7.71 -9.85 -19.34
CA ASP A 102 -8.60 -10.99 -19.39
C ASP A 102 -8.62 -11.52 -20.82
N PHE A 103 -8.07 -12.71 -21.00
CA PHE A 103 -7.95 -13.34 -22.30
C PHE A 103 -9.02 -14.42 -22.50
N LYS A 104 -10.16 -14.30 -21.86
CA LYS A 104 -11.25 -15.23 -22.10
C LYS A 104 -11.72 -15.13 -23.55
N GLU A 105 -12.00 -16.26 -24.12
CA GLU A 105 -12.56 -16.36 -25.47
C GLU A 105 -13.99 -16.87 -25.45
#